data_b12046e3f0a89871415307fd1d8a814e
#
_entry.id   b12046e3f0a89871415307fd1d8a814e
#
_cell.length_a   1.000
_cell.length_b   1.000
_cell.length_c   1.000
_cell.angle_alpha   90.00
_cell.angle_beta   90.00
_cell.angle_gamma   90.00
#
_symmetry.space_group_name_H-M   'P 1'
#
loop_
_entity.id
_entity.type
_entity.pdbx_description
1 polymer ?
#
loop_
_entity_poly.entity_id
_entity_poly.type
_entity_poly.pdbx_seq_one_letter_code
_entity_poly.pdbx_strand_id
1 'polypeptide(L)'
;MYNGLMLWIINLIAPIIERPMIFGVLGGVGLFFWLSFQKREREFLAGFSAFIMAVGIFWLGCWFILTWFTAFNAKTPMYLWAGSFIAGIILSILFERKAIPVIENLVKTGTKKSVLERGGKTDIRELFKDLSKDIDYDPLKYIKKDQWFIGLNDQKEPIYIKNKKLGHMQVIGPSGTGKTLSMSLSGYQAIIKDECLIVIDSKKKGDLYFPEVCKKACDLMGKKFHFMDITSEIEQLNICEDASPDEIANLLIAVFNLDDSPDGKGFFRGKDRKMARFLSKSIQKGETLADFSKQHDKFFRSKENEASGFADHLEEIAEVKAINASKGLSLRNIIANRECLYVAGAYSDPKYVKAQRLLLGRIVQLIEERDNIFSEPSQVCVILDEFSFQISRIFADSLKLIRAFGAHFIVAHQSLSDLRDVPSNMNGDVFYNTVMTNCKIKLTYQCVDVETAEYFADLSGEILVDDEIRHVDKTLSLTEKVSDSRQVRQTESAFVDKNMLLSLPEKTAVFLGSGLAEIVVIQPIKVTPSKATREIQDFSTAEKQIESKNIIFEDLG
;
A
#
# COMPACT_ATOMS: atom_id res chain seq x y z
N MET A 1 19.18 13.53 85.77
CA MET A 1 18.14 13.72 84.72
C MET A 1 18.69 13.64 83.30
N TYR A 2 19.84 14.21 82.99
CA TYR A 2 20.41 14.18 81.62
C TYR A 2 20.72 12.76 81.09
N ASN A 3 21.25 11.83 81.94
CA ASN A 3 21.59 10.45 81.53
C ASN A 3 20.34 9.61 81.16
N GLY A 4 19.19 9.84 81.79
CA GLY A 4 18.01 9.03 81.57
C GLY A 4 17.34 9.41 80.23
N LEU A 5 17.30 10.72 79.88
CA LEU A 5 16.77 11.21 78.64
C LEU A 5 17.62 10.77 77.42
N MET A 6 18.95 10.78 77.63
CA MET A 6 19.91 10.33 76.62
C MET A 6 19.82 8.82 76.34
N LEU A 7 19.68 7.99 77.35
CA LEU A 7 19.45 6.56 77.20
C LEU A 7 18.12 6.24 76.49
N TRP A 8 17.08 7.01 76.76
CA TRP A 8 15.79 6.87 76.13
C TRP A 8 15.86 7.23 74.63
N ILE A 9 16.54 8.33 74.29
CA ILE A 9 16.78 8.74 72.90
C ILE A 9 17.60 7.71 72.14
N ILE A 10 18.67 7.16 72.75
CA ILE A 10 19.50 6.12 72.15
C ILE A 10 18.67 4.88 71.88
N ASN A 11 17.87 4.41 72.83
CA ASN A 11 17.03 3.22 72.64
C ASN A 11 15.93 3.40 71.58
N LEU A 12 15.45 4.60 71.38
CA LEU A 12 14.46 4.92 70.37
C LEU A 12 15.05 4.97 68.97
N ILE A 13 16.27 5.51 68.84
CA ILE A 13 16.91 5.78 67.54
C ILE A 13 17.84 4.63 67.10
N ALA A 14 18.42 3.85 68.00
CA ALA A 14 19.32 2.76 67.67
C ALA A 14 18.75 1.71 66.66
N PRO A 15 17.49 1.26 66.80
CA PRO A 15 16.90 0.32 65.85
C PRO A 15 16.74 0.92 64.42
N ILE A 16 16.62 2.23 64.31
CA ILE A 16 16.53 2.93 63.03
C ILE A 16 17.88 2.97 62.34
N ILE A 17 18.93 3.24 63.11
CA ILE A 17 20.31 3.34 62.61
C ILE A 17 20.87 1.96 62.16
N GLU A 18 20.41 0.89 62.75
CA GLU A 18 20.83 -0.49 62.39
C GLU A 18 20.29 -0.95 61.02
N ARG A 19 19.43 -0.18 60.39
CA ARG A 19 18.79 -0.52 59.12
C ARG A 19 19.10 0.48 57.97
N PRO A 20 20.34 0.81 57.66
CA PRO A 20 20.72 1.82 56.69
C PRO A 20 20.21 1.52 55.29
N MET A 21 20.18 0.24 54.90
CA MET A 21 19.75 -0.15 53.55
C MET A 21 18.30 0.17 53.27
N ILE A 22 17.38 -0.01 54.23
CA ILE A 22 15.96 0.28 54.03
C ILE A 22 15.76 1.78 53.82
N PHE A 23 16.39 2.60 54.68
CA PHE A 23 16.24 4.07 54.58
C PHE A 23 16.96 4.63 53.37
N GLY A 24 18.08 4.03 52.94
CA GLY A 24 18.73 4.40 51.69
C GLY A 24 17.84 4.15 50.48
N VAL A 25 17.28 2.95 50.36
CA VAL A 25 16.35 2.64 49.25
C VAL A 25 15.15 3.58 49.24
N LEU A 26 14.50 3.83 50.40
CA LEU A 26 13.39 4.75 50.52
C LEU A 26 13.76 6.17 50.06
N GLY A 27 14.95 6.65 50.51
CA GLY A 27 15.44 7.97 50.07
C GLY A 27 15.69 8.06 48.58
N GLY A 28 16.29 7.05 47.98
CA GLY A 28 16.55 6.98 46.55
C GLY A 28 15.27 6.89 45.70
N VAL A 29 14.33 6.04 46.12
CA VAL A 29 13.01 5.92 45.49
C VAL A 29 12.22 7.24 45.60
N GLY A 30 12.20 7.83 46.81
CA GLY A 30 11.53 9.10 47.08
C GLY A 30 12.08 10.24 46.20
N LEU A 31 13.41 10.37 46.12
CA LEU A 31 14.06 11.38 45.27
C LEU A 31 13.68 11.22 43.77
N PHE A 32 13.76 10.01 43.27
CA PHE A 32 13.44 9.73 41.87
C PHE A 32 12.00 10.10 41.54
N PHE A 33 11.04 9.62 42.33
CA PHE A 33 9.62 9.91 42.08
C PHE A 33 9.27 11.36 42.35
N TRP A 34 9.90 12.03 43.32
CA TRP A 34 9.72 13.45 43.57
C TRP A 34 10.11 14.27 42.32
N LEU A 35 11.29 14.03 41.76
CA LEU A 35 11.75 14.69 40.54
C LEU A 35 10.85 14.37 39.34
N SER A 36 10.44 13.11 39.21
CA SER A 36 9.55 12.67 38.12
C SER A 36 8.17 13.30 38.21
N PHE A 37 7.56 13.34 39.38
CA PHE A 37 6.22 13.93 39.57
C PHE A 37 6.24 15.44 39.55
N GLN A 38 7.29 16.11 40.03
CA GLN A 38 7.46 17.55 39.92
C GLN A 38 7.57 17.97 38.45
N LYS A 39 8.30 17.21 37.63
CA LYS A 39 8.38 17.45 36.17
C LYS A 39 7.03 17.24 35.47
N ARG A 40 6.15 16.39 36.02
CA ARG A 40 4.82 16.05 35.49
C ARG A 40 3.69 16.82 36.14
N GLU A 41 3.98 17.86 36.97
CA GLU A 41 3.01 18.74 37.65
C GLU A 41 1.96 18.00 38.53
N ARG A 42 2.35 16.85 39.13
CA ARG A 42 1.49 16.08 40.03
C ARG A 42 1.82 16.45 41.49
N GLU A 43 1.37 17.59 41.96
CA GLU A 43 1.73 18.16 43.27
C GLU A 43 1.50 17.21 44.47
N PHE A 44 0.36 16.52 44.53
CA PHE A 44 0.07 15.57 45.61
C PHE A 44 1.06 14.42 45.65
N LEU A 45 1.34 13.79 44.47
CA LEU A 45 2.28 12.68 44.37
C LEU A 45 3.74 13.13 44.58
N ALA A 46 4.06 14.32 44.14
CA ALA A 46 5.36 14.94 44.43
C ALA A 46 5.53 15.21 45.94
N GLY A 47 4.51 15.71 46.62
CA GLY A 47 4.50 15.91 48.06
C GLY A 47 4.68 14.59 48.84
N PHE A 48 3.97 13.56 48.45
CA PHE A 48 4.12 12.22 49.06
C PHE A 48 5.51 11.63 48.83
N SER A 49 6.05 11.79 47.62
CA SER A 49 7.41 11.31 47.27
C SER A 49 8.48 12.12 48.04
N ALA A 50 8.30 13.39 48.23
CA ALA A 50 9.14 14.25 49.04
C ALA A 50 9.14 13.80 50.53
N PHE A 51 7.98 13.40 51.04
CA PHE A 51 7.89 12.81 52.38
C PHE A 51 8.71 11.48 52.50
N ILE A 52 8.57 10.58 51.52
CA ILE A 52 9.37 9.32 51.49
C ILE A 52 10.86 9.65 51.43
N MET A 53 11.27 10.62 50.62
CA MET A 53 12.65 11.08 50.54
C MET A 53 13.13 11.63 51.87
N ALA A 54 12.32 12.46 52.54
CA ALA A 54 12.65 13.03 53.86
C ALA A 54 12.84 11.95 54.92
N VAL A 55 12.01 10.90 54.93
CA VAL A 55 12.16 9.73 55.81
C VAL A 55 13.50 9.01 55.57
N GLY A 56 13.88 8.83 54.28
CA GLY A 56 15.16 8.24 53.92
C GLY A 56 16.36 9.08 54.37
N ILE A 57 16.28 10.41 54.24
CA ILE A 57 17.32 11.37 54.65
C ILE A 57 17.38 11.54 56.20
N PHE A 58 16.24 11.40 56.86
CA PHE A 58 16.13 11.49 58.33
C PHE A 58 17.09 10.53 59.03
N TRP A 59 17.34 9.36 58.44
CA TRP A 59 18.32 8.40 58.93
C TRP A 59 19.73 9.04 59.03
N LEU A 60 20.16 9.81 58.06
CA LEU A 60 21.44 10.50 58.06
C LEU A 60 21.52 11.50 59.25
N GLY A 61 20.43 12.23 59.49
CA GLY A 61 20.34 13.15 60.64
C GLY A 61 20.47 12.41 61.98
N CYS A 62 19.74 11.30 62.10
CA CYS A 62 19.82 10.44 63.29
C CYS A 62 21.21 9.84 63.48
N TRP A 63 21.83 9.34 62.43
CA TRP A 63 23.19 8.78 62.44
C TRP A 63 24.22 9.84 62.85
N PHE A 64 24.12 11.08 62.26
CA PHE A 64 25.01 12.18 62.56
C PHE A 64 24.87 12.66 64.03
N ILE A 65 23.65 12.79 64.54
CA ILE A 65 23.39 13.20 65.94
C ILE A 65 23.97 12.18 66.91
N LEU A 66 23.74 10.87 66.70
CA LEU A 66 24.24 9.84 67.59
C LEU A 66 25.75 9.67 67.55
N THR A 67 26.38 9.77 66.41
CA THR A 67 27.83 9.69 66.28
C THR A 67 28.56 10.91 66.81
N TRP A 68 27.95 12.10 66.72
CA TRP A 68 28.53 13.35 67.21
C TRP A 68 28.34 13.60 68.70
N PHE A 69 27.15 13.31 69.22
CA PHE A 69 26.80 13.64 70.62
C PHE A 69 26.99 12.50 71.59
N THR A 70 27.13 11.27 71.12
CA THR A 70 27.37 10.10 71.96
C THR A 70 28.59 9.36 71.38
N ALA A 71 29.46 8.89 72.21
CA ALA A 71 30.57 8.00 71.77
C ALA A 71 30.06 6.63 71.18
N PHE A 72 28.87 6.67 70.55
CA PHE A 72 28.23 5.49 69.95
C PHE A 72 28.94 5.13 68.67
N ASN A 73 29.66 4.00 68.71
CA ASN A 73 30.35 3.47 67.55
C ASN A 73 29.34 2.75 66.68
N ALA A 74 28.73 3.44 65.75
CA ALA A 74 27.75 2.85 64.83
C ALA A 74 28.47 1.76 63.98
N LYS A 75 28.15 0.51 64.27
CA LYS A 75 28.72 -0.65 63.56
C LYS A 75 28.36 -0.71 62.07
N THR A 76 27.38 0.11 61.62
CA THR A 76 26.89 0.13 60.27
C THR A 76 27.56 1.26 59.48
N PRO A 77 28.35 0.93 58.46
CA PRO A 77 29.09 1.92 57.70
C PRO A 77 28.14 2.75 56.78
N MET A 78 28.36 4.05 56.72
CA MET A 78 27.59 5.01 55.93
C MET A 78 27.51 4.67 54.43
N TYR A 79 28.50 3.96 53.89
CA TYR A 79 28.49 3.54 52.49
C TYR A 79 27.36 2.54 52.17
N LEU A 80 26.83 1.80 53.14
CA LEU A 80 25.68 0.91 52.93
C LEU A 80 24.40 1.73 52.67
N TRP A 81 24.22 2.87 53.36
CA TRP A 81 23.13 3.77 53.08
C TRP A 81 23.29 4.42 51.70
N ALA A 82 24.48 4.92 51.35
CA ALA A 82 24.75 5.55 50.09
C ALA A 82 24.59 4.56 48.91
N GLY A 83 25.09 3.34 49.04
CA GLY A 83 24.92 2.30 48.02
C GLY A 83 23.45 1.92 47.81
N SER A 84 22.70 1.75 48.92
CA SER A 84 21.27 1.44 48.83
C SER A 84 20.43 2.60 48.31
N PHE A 85 20.82 3.84 48.54
CA PHE A 85 20.18 5.03 47.96
C PHE A 85 20.32 5.04 46.45
N ILE A 86 21.53 4.78 45.93
CA ILE A 86 21.76 4.65 44.47
C ILE A 86 20.98 3.46 43.90
N ALA A 87 20.97 2.32 44.60
CA ALA A 87 20.17 1.18 44.20
C ALA A 87 18.67 1.47 44.15
N GLY A 88 18.16 2.29 45.07
CA GLY A 88 16.77 2.78 45.06
C GLY A 88 16.43 3.60 43.82
N ILE A 89 17.32 4.49 43.40
CA ILE A 89 17.17 5.26 42.18
C ILE A 89 17.14 4.33 40.95
N ILE A 90 18.09 3.41 40.85
CA ILE A 90 18.19 2.45 39.73
C ILE A 90 16.92 1.59 39.65
N LEU A 91 16.47 1.08 40.80
CA LEU A 91 15.24 0.28 40.86
C LEU A 91 14.02 1.07 40.39
N SER A 92 13.93 2.33 40.77
CA SER A 92 12.84 3.22 40.35
C SER A 92 12.85 3.49 38.82
N ILE A 93 14.02 3.69 38.22
CA ILE A 93 14.19 3.83 36.77
C ILE A 93 13.77 2.54 36.06
N LEU A 94 14.17 1.39 36.58
CA LEU A 94 13.78 0.09 35.99
C LEU A 94 12.26 -0.16 36.10
N PHE A 95 11.69 0.22 37.27
CA PHE A 95 10.24 0.12 37.49
C PHE A 95 9.45 1.02 36.53
N GLU A 96 9.86 2.27 36.37
CA GLU A 96 9.21 3.21 35.44
C GLU A 96 9.30 2.70 34.00
N ARG A 97 10.44 2.19 33.56
CA ARG A 97 10.64 1.72 32.18
C ARG A 97 9.97 0.40 31.86
N LYS A 98 9.89 -0.53 32.82
CA LYS A 98 9.38 -1.89 32.55
C LYS A 98 8.01 -2.17 33.15
N ALA A 99 7.74 -1.74 34.38
CA ALA A 99 6.51 -2.07 35.08
C ALA A 99 5.36 -1.13 34.74
N ILE A 100 5.61 0.17 34.61
CA ILE A 100 4.54 1.14 34.29
C ILE A 100 3.87 0.84 32.95
N PRO A 101 4.58 0.59 31.83
CA PRO A 101 3.94 0.27 30.56
C PRO A 101 3.09 -1.01 30.62
N VAL A 102 3.54 -2.02 31.38
CA VAL A 102 2.77 -3.27 31.57
C VAL A 102 1.51 -3.02 32.40
N ILE A 103 1.61 -2.22 33.47
CA ILE A 103 0.46 -1.86 34.30
C ILE A 103 -0.52 -0.98 33.50
N GLU A 104 -0.02 -0.01 32.76
CA GLU A 104 -0.86 0.80 31.87
C GLU A 104 -1.59 -0.03 30.83
N ASN A 105 -0.92 -1.00 30.21
CA ASN A 105 -1.55 -1.91 29.26
C ASN A 105 -2.60 -2.81 29.95
N LEU A 106 -2.33 -3.33 31.14
CA LEU A 106 -3.27 -4.12 31.91
C LEU A 106 -4.51 -3.29 32.33
N VAL A 107 -4.31 -2.04 32.72
CA VAL A 107 -5.41 -1.13 33.07
C VAL A 107 -6.21 -0.74 31.81
N LYS A 108 -5.53 -0.48 30.69
CA LYS A 108 -6.18 -0.19 29.40
C LYS A 108 -6.98 -1.39 28.87
N THR A 109 -6.50 -2.61 29.05
CA THR A 109 -7.23 -3.84 28.68
C THR A 109 -8.38 -4.18 29.64
N GLY A 110 -8.28 -3.77 30.89
CA GLY A 110 -9.35 -3.99 31.90
C GLY A 110 -10.54 -3.06 31.77
N THR A 111 -10.39 -1.88 31.19
CA THR A 111 -11.50 -1.01 30.80
C THR A 111 -12.01 -1.49 29.43
N LYS A 112 -13.23 -2.00 29.36
CA LYS A 112 -13.93 -2.30 28.10
C LYS A 112 -14.16 -0.98 27.35
N LYS A 113 -13.11 -0.45 26.72
CA LYS A 113 -13.25 0.62 25.75
C LYS A 113 -13.89 0.03 24.51
N SER A 114 -14.88 0.71 23.95
CA SER A 114 -15.44 0.32 22.66
C SER A 114 -14.31 0.26 21.63
N VAL A 115 -14.44 -0.58 20.61
CA VAL A 115 -13.47 -0.68 19.50
C VAL A 115 -13.26 0.69 18.82
N LEU A 116 -14.19 1.62 19.06
CA LEU A 116 -14.19 2.97 18.52
C LEU A 116 -13.50 4.01 19.42
N GLU A 117 -13.04 3.66 20.62
CA GLU A 117 -12.37 4.59 21.53
C GLU A 117 -10.84 4.42 21.48
N ARG A 118 -10.13 5.42 21.00
CA ARG A 118 -8.68 5.57 21.19
C ARG A 118 -8.40 6.46 22.38
N GLY A 119 -7.58 6.00 23.32
CA GLY A 119 -7.10 6.85 24.42
C GLY A 119 -5.95 7.73 23.97
N GLY A 120 -6.17 9.06 24.03
CA GLY A 120 -5.15 10.09 23.87
C GLY A 120 -4.63 10.28 22.43
N LYS A 121 -4.41 11.52 22.00
CA LYS A 121 -3.70 11.82 20.76
C LYS A 121 -2.24 11.42 20.91
N THR A 122 -1.82 10.38 20.20
CA THR A 122 -0.41 10.01 20.07
C THR A 122 0.23 10.91 19.01
N ASP A 123 1.44 11.41 19.24
CA ASP A 123 2.17 12.15 18.21
C ASP A 123 2.43 11.21 17.03
N ILE A 124 1.91 11.58 15.85
CA ILE A 124 1.99 10.79 14.64
C ILE A 124 3.45 10.50 14.27
N ARG A 125 4.36 11.45 14.55
CA ARG A 125 5.79 11.28 14.31
C ARG A 125 6.41 10.17 15.14
N GLU A 126 5.88 9.91 16.34
CA GLU A 126 6.30 8.79 17.18
C GLU A 126 5.68 7.47 16.72
N LEU A 127 4.43 7.50 16.27
CA LEU A 127 3.72 6.30 15.81
C LEU A 127 4.37 5.68 14.57
N PHE A 128 4.81 6.50 13.62
CA PHE A 128 5.37 6.02 12.35
C PHE A 128 6.90 5.93 12.30
N LYS A 129 7.60 6.50 13.30
CA LYS A 129 9.06 6.62 13.31
C LYS A 129 9.78 5.29 13.06
N ASP A 130 9.18 4.18 13.44
CA ASP A 130 9.83 2.87 13.45
C ASP A 130 9.03 1.76 12.73
N LEU A 131 7.77 2.01 12.30
CA LEU A 131 6.89 0.99 11.73
C LEU A 131 7.50 0.24 10.53
N SER A 132 8.11 0.95 9.58
CA SER A 132 8.69 0.31 8.39
C SER A 132 10.00 -0.42 8.66
N LYS A 133 10.72 -0.09 9.75
CA LYS A 133 11.98 -0.72 10.15
C LYS A 133 11.76 -1.89 11.09
N ASP A 134 10.75 -1.80 11.96
CA ASP A 134 10.48 -2.81 12.99
C ASP A 134 9.69 -4.01 12.47
N ILE A 135 9.04 -3.88 11.29
CA ILE A 135 8.23 -4.93 10.66
C ILE A 135 8.95 -5.44 9.42
N ASP A 136 10.10 -6.12 9.61
CA ASP A 136 10.79 -6.86 8.54
C ASP A 136 10.32 -8.32 8.55
N TYR A 137 9.83 -8.80 7.40
CA TYR A 137 9.34 -10.17 7.25
C TYR A 137 9.46 -10.64 5.78
N ASP A 138 9.41 -11.95 5.58
CA ASP A 138 9.32 -12.57 4.27
C ASP A 138 7.85 -12.79 3.90
N PRO A 139 7.30 -12.07 2.90
CA PRO A 139 5.90 -12.20 2.50
C PRO A 139 5.50 -13.62 2.10
N LEU A 140 6.43 -14.40 1.56
CA LEU A 140 6.13 -15.75 1.06
C LEU A 140 5.67 -16.71 2.16
N LYS A 141 6.04 -16.46 3.42
CA LYS A 141 5.63 -17.26 4.58
C LYS A 141 4.15 -17.12 4.94
N TYR A 142 3.50 -16.05 4.48
CA TYR A 142 2.12 -15.72 4.81
C TYR A 142 1.12 -16.03 3.68
N ILE A 143 1.59 -16.46 2.49
CA ILE A 143 0.71 -16.76 1.36
C ILE A 143 -0.08 -18.04 1.62
N LYS A 144 -1.42 -17.96 1.46
CA LYS A 144 -2.37 -19.07 1.64
C LYS A 144 -3.19 -19.28 0.37
N LYS A 145 -3.66 -20.51 0.13
CA LYS A 145 -4.45 -20.85 -1.07
C LYS A 145 -5.84 -20.21 -1.08
N ASP A 146 -6.49 -20.13 0.07
CA ASP A 146 -7.89 -19.72 0.24
C ASP A 146 -8.08 -18.23 0.54
N GLN A 147 -6.97 -17.50 0.80
CA GLN A 147 -6.96 -16.10 1.20
C GLN A 147 -5.87 -15.32 0.50
N TRP A 148 -6.11 -14.04 0.24
CA TRP A 148 -5.12 -13.09 -0.24
C TRP A 148 -4.46 -12.41 0.95
N PHE A 149 -3.16 -12.53 1.03
CA PHE A 149 -2.33 -11.83 2.00
C PHE A 149 -2.06 -10.40 1.51
N ILE A 150 -2.34 -9.41 2.34
CA ILE A 150 -2.13 -8.00 2.03
C ILE A 150 -0.81 -7.49 2.62
N GLY A 151 -0.53 -7.82 3.87
CA GLY A 151 0.65 -7.39 4.61
C GLY A 151 0.50 -7.64 6.10
N LEU A 152 1.41 -7.15 6.91
CA LEU A 152 1.29 -7.18 8.37
C LEU A 152 0.83 -5.82 8.90
N ASN A 153 -0.09 -5.84 9.88
CA ASN A 153 -0.51 -4.62 10.57
C ASN A 153 0.56 -4.13 11.56
N ASP A 154 0.30 -3.02 12.25
CA ASP A 154 1.17 -2.41 13.27
C ASP A 154 1.44 -3.34 14.47
N GLN A 155 0.60 -4.34 14.69
CA GLN A 155 0.76 -5.37 15.72
C GLN A 155 1.48 -6.63 15.20
N LYS A 156 2.00 -6.60 13.96
CA LYS A 156 2.63 -7.72 13.24
C LYS A 156 1.69 -8.90 12.96
N GLU A 157 0.38 -8.63 12.93
CA GLU A 157 -0.62 -9.63 12.56
C GLU A 157 -0.90 -9.58 11.05
N PRO A 158 -1.08 -10.73 10.39
CA PRO A 158 -1.30 -10.78 8.96
C PRO A 158 -2.75 -10.43 8.58
N ILE A 159 -2.89 -9.50 7.64
CA ILE A 159 -4.18 -9.11 7.08
C ILE A 159 -4.50 -9.98 5.87
N TYR A 160 -5.70 -10.56 5.87
CA TYR A 160 -6.16 -11.46 4.80
C TYR A 160 -7.54 -11.07 4.25
N ILE A 161 -7.71 -11.28 2.94
CA ILE A 161 -9.00 -11.22 2.26
C ILE A 161 -9.33 -12.62 1.74
N LYS A 162 -10.55 -13.13 2.02
CA LYS A 162 -11.02 -14.41 1.45
C LYS A 162 -11.13 -14.28 -0.09
N ASN A 163 -10.71 -15.31 -0.85
CA ASN A 163 -10.76 -15.30 -2.32
C ASN A 163 -12.14 -14.89 -2.85
N LYS A 164 -13.24 -15.43 -2.30
CA LYS A 164 -14.61 -15.07 -2.70
C LYS A 164 -14.99 -13.60 -2.48
N LYS A 165 -14.28 -12.89 -1.60
CA LYS A 165 -14.51 -11.47 -1.30
C LYS A 165 -13.57 -10.55 -2.09
N LEU A 166 -12.58 -11.12 -2.76
CA LEU A 166 -11.70 -10.34 -3.62
C LEU A 166 -12.54 -9.72 -4.76
N GLY A 167 -12.39 -8.44 -4.92
CA GLY A 167 -12.98 -7.68 -6.02
C GLY A 167 -11.89 -6.89 -6.72
N HIS A 168 -12.27 -5.84 -7.43
CA HIS A 168 -11.29 -4.91 -7.95
C HIS A 168 -10.59 -4.21 -6.79
N MET A 169 -9.27 -4.02 -6.94
CA MET A 169 -8.42 -3.35 -5.95
C MET A 169 -7.86 -2.05 -6.55
N GLN A 170 -7.89 -1.00 -5.77
CA GLN A 170 -7.29 0.30 -6.08
C GLN A 170 -6.05 0.50 -5.21
N VAL A 171 -4.93 0.90 -5.81
CA VAL A 171 -3.65 1.16 -5.15
C VAL A 171 -3.25 2.60 -5.43
N ILE A 172 -3.17 3.44 -4.39
CA ILE A 172 -3.03 4.88 -4.55
C ILE A 172 -1.78 5.37 -3.82
N GLY A 173 -1.09 6.33 -4.44
CA GLY A 173 0.06 7.02 -3.86
C GLY A 173 1.09 7.42 -4.91
N PRO A 174 1.98 8.36 -4.62
CA PRO A 174 3.04 8.81 -5.53
C PRO A 174 4.08 7.72 -5.81
N SER A 175 4.96 8.00 -6.77
CA SER A 175 6.09 7.12 -7.07
C SER A 175 7.03 6.97 -5.87
N GLY A 176 7.56 5.77 -5.65
CA GLY A 176 8.52 5.49 -4.57
C GLY A 176 7.89 5.10 -3.22
N THR A 177 6.58 5.22 -3.04
CA THR A 177 5.92 4.90 -1.75
C THR A 177 5.76 3.41 -1.47
N GLY A 178 5.86 2.55 -2.50
CA GLY A 178 5.73 1.10 -2.35
C GLY A 178 4.58 0.45 -3.12
N LYS A 179 3.88 1.18 -4.01
CA LYS A 179 2.79 0.63 -4.84
C LYS A 179 3.20 -0.66 -5.57
N THR A 180 4.37 -0.66 -6.20
CA THR A 180 4.89 -1.83 -6.93
C THR A 180 5.05 -3.05 -6.03
N LEU A 181 5.31 -2.88 -4.72
CA LEU A 181 5.42 -4.00 -3.77
C LEU A 181 4.08 -4.70 -3.57
N SER A 182 3.00 -3.94 -3.37
CA SER A 182 1.65 -4.52 -3.23
C SER A 182 1.15 -5.17 -4.53
N MET A 183 1.42 -4.54 -5.67
CA MET A 183 1.06 -5.10 -6.98
C MET A 183 1.84 -6.38 -7.29
N SER A 184 3.15 -6.40 -7.05
CA SER A 184 3.99 -7.58 -7.27
C SER A 184 3.63 -8.73 -6.32
N LEU A 185 3.32 -8.43 -5.04
CA LEU A 185 2.81 -9.42 -4.09
C LEU A 185 1.48 -10.01 -4.55
N SER A 186 0.58 -9.15 -5.06
CA SER A 186 -0.70 -9.60 -5.62
C SER A 186 -0.50 -10.43 -6.90
N GLY A 187 0.36 -10.00 -7.82
CA GLY A 187 0.70 -10.75 -9.03
C GLY A 187 1.31 -12.13 -8.72
N TYR A 188 2.23 -12.20 -7.74
CA TYR A 188 2.77 -13.47 -7.27
C TYR A 188 1.65 -14.39 -6.76
N GLN A 189 0.74 -13.88 -5.94
CA GLN A 189 -0.36 -14.66 -5.39
C GLN A 189 -1.34 -15.12 -6.46
N ALA A 190 -1.64 -14.30 -7.48
CA ALA A 190 -2.48 -14.70 -8.60
C ALA A 190 -1.92 -15.95 -9.30
N ILE A 191 -0.61 -15.94 -9.62
CA ILE A 191 0.06 -17.08 -10.26
C ILE A 191 0.01 -18.34 -9.37
N ILE A 192 0.33 -18.21 -8.06
CA ILE A 192 0.30 -19.33 -7.11
C ILE A 192 -1.12 -19.90 -6.92
N LYS A 193 -2.15 -19.07 -7.06
CA LYS A 193 -3.57 -19.47 -7.00
C LYS A 193 -4.11 -20.02 -8.31
N ASP A 194 -3.23 -20.25 -9.29
CA ASP A 194 -3.56 -20.76 -10.60
C ASP A 194 -4.43 -19.83 -11.44
N GLU A 195 -4.32 -18.52 -11.24
CA GLU A 195 -4.95 -17.51 -12.09
C GLU A 195 -4.05 -17.19 -13.30
N CYS A 196 -4.64 -16.74 -14.40
CA CYS A 196 -3.91 -16.03 -15.45
C CYS A 196 -3.51 -14.66 -14.93
N LEU A 197 -2.26 -14.24 -15.13
CA LEU A 197 -1.82 -12.90 -14.76
C LEU A 197 -1.46 -12.08 -15.98
N ILE A 198 -2.06 -10.91 -16.12
CA ILE A 198 -1.68 -9.93 -17.15
C ILE A 198 -1.30 -8.63 -16.45
N VAL A 199 -0.10 -8.14 -16.68
CA VAL A 199 0.40 -6.87 -16.13
C VAL A 199 0.64 -5.90 -17.28
N ILE A 200 0.10 -4.70 -17.21
CA ILE A 200 0.43 -3.59 -18.12
C ILE A 200 1.07 -2.48 -17.28
N ASP A 201 2.38 -2.31 -17.47
CA ASP A 201 3.17 -1.27 -16.81
C ASP A 201 3.48 -0.17 -17.83
N SER A 202 2.90 1.01 -17.67
CA SER A 202 3.05 2.13 -18.61
C SER A 202 4.43 2.81 -18.57
N LYS A 203 5.34 2.36 -17.71
CA LYS A 203 6.69 2.91 -17.62
C LYS A 203 7.57 2.35 -18.74
N LYS A 204 8.22 3.23 -19.50
CA LYS A 204 9.13 2.84 -20.57
C LYS A 204 10.21 1.88 -20.04
N LYS A 205 10.34 0.71 -20.66
CA LYS A 205 11.19 -0.42 -20.25
C LYS A 205 10.78 -1.10 -18.93
N GLY A 206 9.68 -0.68 -18.30
CA GLY A 206 9.14 -1.30 -17.10
C GLY A 206 10.06 -1.27 -15.88
N ASP A 207 9.57 -1.82 -14.77
CA ASP A 207 10.37 -2.10 -13.59
C ASP A 207 11.24 -3.36 -13.79
N LEU A 208 12.42 -3.42 -13.15
CA LEU A 208 13.26 -4.64 -13.13
C LEU A 208 12.75 -5.66 -12.11
N TYR A 209 12.13 -5.20 -11.07
CA TYR A 209 11.72 -6.00 -9.91
C TYR A 209 10.44 -6.81 -10.17
N PHE A 210 9.38 -6.17 -10.68
CA PHE A 210 8.08 -6.81 -10.82
C PHE A 210 8.09 -7.99 -11.82
N PRO A 211 8.72 -7.90 -13.02
CA PRO A 211 8.85 -9.05 -13.93
C PRO A 211 9.54 -10.25 -13.28
N GLU A 212 10.58 -10.00 -12.47
CA GLU A 212 11.30 -11.07 -11.76
C GLU A 212 10.43 -11.79 -10.73
N VAL A 213 9.60 -11.03 -10.01
CA VAL A 213 8.64 -11.61 -9.07
C VAL A 213 7.64 -12.49 -9.80
N CYS A 214 7.12 -12.03 -10.96
CA CYS A 214 6.21 -12.82 -11.81
C CYS A 214 6.89 -14.10 -12.33
N LYS A 215 8.11 -13.96 -12.87
CA LYS A 215 8.87 -15.10 -13.38
C LYS A 215 9.15 -16.13 -12.28
N LYS A 216 9.57 -15.69 -11.09
CA LYS A 216 9.78 -16.58 -9.94
C LYS A 216 8.54 -17.39 -9.60
N ALA A 217 7.36 -16.77 -9.62
CA ALA A 217 6.11 -17.46 -9.37
C ALA A 217 5.76 -18.45 -10.49
N CYS A 218 5.99 -18.05 -11.76
CA CYS A 218 5.78 -18.92 -12.93
C CYS A 218 6.69 -20.15 -12.90
N ASP A 219 7.98 -19.96 -12.61
CA ASP A 219 8.95 -21.05 -12.51
C ASP A 219 8.56 -22.04 -11.40
N LEU A 220 8.05 -21.54 -10.26
CA LEU A 220 7.55 -22.38 -9.17
C LEU A 220 6.32 -23.20 -9.56
N MET A 221 5.43 -22.62 -10.37
CA MET A 221 4.17 -23.26 -10.79
C MET A 221 4.28 -24.02 -12.11
N GLY A 222 5.45 -24.01 -12.77
CA GLY A 222 5.64 -24.60 -14.11
C GLY A 222 4.84 -23.89 -15.21
N LYS A 223 4.52 -22.60 -15.02
CA LYS A 223 3.78 -21.79 -16.00
C LYS A 223 4.73 -21.02 -16.91
N LYS A 224 4.27 -20.69 -18.11
CA LYS A 224 5.04 -19.83 -18.99
C LYS A 224 4.92 -18.36 -18.55
N PHE A 225 6.06 -17.68 -18.62
CA PHE A 225 6.16 -16.24 -18.44
C PHE A 225 6.51 -15.61 -19.78
N HIS A 226 5.70 -14.65 -20.23
CA HIS A 226 5.88 -13.89 -21.45
C HIS A 226 6.18 -12.43 -21.10
N PHE A 227 7.26 -11.91 -21.69
CA PHE A 227 7.59 -10.49 -21.60
C PHE A 227 7.39 -9.83 -22.95
N MET A 228 6.64 -8.74 -22.98
CA MET A 228 6.36 -7.93 -24.16
C MET A 228 6.81 -6.49 -23.90
N ASP A 229 7.55 -5.89 -24.85
CA ASP A 229 7.87 -4.46 -24.86
C ASP A 229 7.14 -3.80 -26.03
N ILE A 230 6.17 -2.92 -25.71
CA ILE A 230 5.33 -2.25 -26.70
C ILE A 230 6.13 -1.28 -27.58
N THR A 231 7.31 -0.85 -27.14
CA THR A 231 8.20 0.05 -27.89
C THR A 231 9.21 -0.69 -28.75
N SER A 232 9.19 -2.02 -28.74
CA SER A 232 10.11 -2.84 -29.51
C SER A 232 9.81 -2.80 -30.99
N GLU A 233 10.88 -2.88 -31.80
CA GLU A 233 10.81 -3.07 -33.25
C GLU A 233 10.53 -4.54 -33.64
N ILE A 234 10.50 -5.45 -32.67
CA ILE A 234 10.21 -6.88 -32.87
C ILE A 234 8.69 -7.06 -32.85
N GLU A 235 8.18 -7.75 -33.84
CA GLU A 235 6.78 -8.17 -33.92
C GLU A 235 6.50 -9.24 -32.87
N GLN A 236 5.47 -9.04 -32.03
CA GLN A 236 5.23 -9.87 -30.85
C GLN A 236 3.84 -10.50 -30.82
N LEU A 237 2.79 -9.77 -31.21
CA LEU A 237 1.43 -10.30 -31.29
C LEU A 237 0.61 -9.62 -32.41
N ASN A 238 -0.45 -10.27 -32.84
CA ASN A 238 -1.46 -9.66 -33.70
C ASN A 238 -2.68 -9.27 -32.86
N ILE A 239 -2.96 -7.95 -32.79
CA ILE A 239 -4.09 -7.47 -32.00
C ILE A 239 -5.45 -7.92 -32.56
N CYS A 240 -5.52 -8.22 -33.85
CA CYS A 240 -6.72 -8.68 -34.55
C CYS A 240 -6.86 -10.21 -34.55
N GLU A 241 -5.90 -10.97 -33.99
CA GLU A 241 -5.95 -12.42 -33.98
C GLU A 241 -7.25 -12.92 -33.33
N ASP A 242 -7.93 -13.83 -34.03
CA ASP A 242 -9.18 -14.47 -33.59
C ASP A 242 -10.31 -13.51 -33.17
N ALA A 243 -10.24 -12.23 -33.57
CA ALA A 243 -11.29 -11.28 -33.30
C ALA A 243 -12.37 -11.29 -34.40
N SER A 244 -13.63 -11.22 -33.99
CA SER A 244 -14.75 -11.03 -34.92
C SER A 244 -14.76 -9.62 -35.50
N PRO A 245 -15.39 -9.39 -36.66
CA PRO A 245 -15.52 -8.06 -37.22
C PRO A 245 -16.14 -7.02 -36.26
N ASP A 246 -17.13 -7.41 -35.46
CA ASP A 246 -17.75 -6.51 -34.51
C ASP A 246 -16.81 -6.17 -33.34
N GLU A 247 -16.01 -7.10 -32.88
CA GLU A 247 -15.01 -6.87 -31.84
C GLU A 247 -13.92 -5.90 -32.30
N ILE A 248 -13.40 -6.09 -33.53
CA ILE A 248 -12.41 -5.17 -34.11
C ILE A 248 -13.04 -3.76 -34.25
N ALA A 249 -14.26 -3.67 -34.78
CA ALA A 249 -14.94 -2.38 -34.94
C ALA A 249 -15.12 -1.65 -33.60
N ASN A 250 -15.64 -2.35 -32.59
CA ASN A 250 -15.87 -1.80 -31.25
C ASN A 250 -14.55 -1.36 -30.60
N LEU A 251 -13.49 -2.14 -30.75
CA LEU A 251 -12.16 -1.84 -30.23
C LEU A 251 -11.60 -0.55 -30.84
N LEU A 252 -11.63 -0.42 -32.17
CA LEU A 252 -11.13 0.76 -32.88
C LEU A 252 -11.98 2.01 -32.58
N ILE A 253 -13.30 1.88 -32.57
CA ILE A 253 -14.20 2.99 -32.22
C ILE A 253 -13.93 3.54 -30.83
N ALA A 254 -13.80 2.66 -29.85
CA ALA A 254 -13.59 3.06 -28.46
C ALA A 254 -12.20 3.67 -28.23
N VAL A 255 -11.13 3.10 -28.81
CA VAL A 255 -9.75 3.56 -28.58
C VAL A 255 -9.42 4.82 -29.36
N PHE A 256 -9.99 4.99 -30.57
CA PHE A 256 -9.84 6.21 -31.37
C PHE A 256 -10.82 7.31 -30.97
N ASN A 257 -11.64 7.09 -29.94
CA ASN A 257 -12.64 8.04 -29.45
C ASN A 257 -13.64 8.49 -30.54
N LEU A 258 -14.11 7.56 -31.36
CA LEU A 258 -15.02 7.82 -32.44
C LEU A 258 -16.50 7.80 -32.04
N ASP A 259 -16.81 7.54 -30.77
CA ASP A 259 -18.16 7.54 -30.21
C ASP A 259 -18.83 8.91 -30.36
N ASP A 260 -20.16 8.92 -30.29
CA ASP A 260 -20.93 10.17 -30.28
C ASP A 260 -20.58 10.95 -29.00
N SER A 261 -20.18 12.19 -29.17
CA SER A 261 -19.90 13.08 -28.05
C SER A 261 -20.77 14.36 -28.17
N PRO A 262 -21.07 15.00 -27.02
CA PRO A 262 -21.90 16.22 -26.99
C PRO A 262 -21.29 17.45 -27.68
N ASP A 263 -20.01 17.36 -28.10
CA ASP A 263 -19.22 18.49 -28.60
C ASP A 263 -19.49 18.94 -30.04
N GLY A 264 -20.53 18.44 -30.72
CA GLY A 264 -20.92 18.82 -32.08
C GLY A 264 -20.01 18.25 -33.19
N LYS A 265 -18.96 17.51 -32.88
CA LYS A 265 -18.06 16.86 -33.86
C LYS A 265 -18.59 15.53 -34.38
N GLY A 266 -19.81 15.15 -34.03
CA GLY A 266 -20.42 13.85 -34.34
C GLY A 266 -20.49 13.53 -35.84
N PHE A 267 -20.63 14.56 -36.71
CA PHE A 267 -20.71 14.36 -38.17
C PHE A 267 -19.41 13.77 -38.76
N PHE A 268 -18.26 14.32 -38.41
CA PHE A 268 -16.96 13.82 -38.90
C PHE A 268 -16.66 12.45 -38.31
N ARG A 269 -16.89 12.25 -37.02
CA ARG A 269 -16.75 10.95 -36.36
C ARG A 269 -17.66 9.85 -36.94
N GLY A 270 -18.82 10.25 -37.50
CA GLY A 270 -19.71 9.33 -38.20
C GLY A 270 -19.08 8.70 -39.45
N LYS A 271 -18.25 9.45 -40.21
CA LYS A 271 -17.49 8.92 -41.34
C LYS A 271 -16.36 8.00 -40.87
N ASP A 272 -15.62 8.43 -39.87
CA ASP A 272 -14.55 7.62 -39.27
C ASP A 272 -15.07 6.27 -38.71
N ARG A 273 -16.24 6.26 -38.03
CA ARG A 273 -16.91 5.02 -37.61
C ARG A 273 -17.30 4.09 -38.76
N LYS A 274 -17.78 4.65 -39.88
CA LYS A 274 -18.08 3.83 -41.06
C LYS A 274 -16.81 3.14 -41.57
N MET A 275 -15.68 3.84 -41.54
CA MET A 275 -14.41 3.27 -42.01
C MET A 275 -13.86 2.23 -41.03
N ALA A 276 -14.01 2.44 -39.72
CA ALA A 276 -13.66 1.40 -38.73
C ALA A 276 -14.47 0.11 -38.96
N ARG A 277 -15.78 0.22 -39.22
CA ARG A 277 -16.64 -0.92 -39.56
C ARG A 277 -16.34 -1.52 -40.93
N PHE A 278 -15.92 -0.72 -41.89
CA PHE A 278 -15.46 -1.20 -43.20
C PHE A 278 -14.19 -2.03 -43.03
N LEU A 279 -13.19 -1.51 -42.32
CA LEU A 279 -11.95 -2.22 -42.01
C LEU A 279 -12.25 -3.57 -41.35
N SER A 280 -13.05 -3.55 -40.31
CA SER A 280 -13.33 -4.75 -39.52
C SER A 280 -13.95 -5.91 -40.33
N LYS A 281 -14.75 -5.58 -41.38
CA LYS A 281 -15.36 -6.55 -42.29
C LYS A 281 -14.43 -6.99 -43.41
N SER A 282 -13.42 -6.20 -43.72
CA SER A 282 -12.54 -6.39 -44.88
C SER A 282 -11.22 -7.06 -44.52
N ILE A 283 -10.78 -6.93 -43.25
CA ILE A 283 -9.53 -7.52 -42.75
C ILE A 283 -9.58 -9.06 -42.82
N GLN A 284 -8.54 -9.65 -43.37
CA GLN A 284 -8.47 -11.10 -43.57
C GLN A 284 -7.76 -11.77 -42.39
N LYS A 285 -7.97 -13.07 -42.25
CA LYS A 285 -7.31 -13.84 -41.17
C LYS A 285 -5.78 -13.78 -41.32
N GLY A 286 -5.10 -13.35 -40.26
CA GLY A 286 -3.64 -13.21 -40.24
C GLY A 286 -3.15 -11.82 -40.73
N GLU A 287 -4.00 -11.01 -41.32
CA GLU A 287 -3.67 -9.65 -41.70
C GLU A 287 -3.59 -8.75 -40.45
N THR A 288 -2.68 -7.78 -40.46
CA THR A 288 -2.47 -6.84 -39.37
C THR A 288 -3.09 -5.49 -39.67
N LEU A 289 -3.26 -4.64 -38.62
CA LEU A 289 -3.68 -3.25 -38.84
C LEU A 289 -2.66 -2.47 -39.68
N ALA A 290 -1.38 -2.83 -39.62
CA ALA A 290 -0.33 -2.22 -40.42
C ALA A 290 -0.44 -2.57 -41.91
N ASP A 291 -0.75 -3.82 -42.23
CA ASP A 291 -0.97 -4.25 -43.62
C ASP A 291 -2.17 -3.55 -44.20
N PHE A 292 -3.27 -3.52 -43.46
CA PHE A 292 -4.49 -2.89 -43.87
C PHE A 292 -4.35 -1.37 -44.07
N SER A 293 -3.61 -0.69 -43.17
CA SER A 293 -3.30 0.73 -43.29
C SER A 293 -2.59 1.04 -44.62
N LYS A 294 -1.53 0.28 -44.94
CA LYS A 294 -0.79 0.47 -46.20
C LYS A 294 -1.64 0.26 -47.45
N GLN A 295 -2.53 -0.73 -47.44
CA GLN A 295 -3.36 -1.08 -48.58
C GLN A 295 -4.46 -0.06 -48.83
N HIS A 296 -5.04 0.53 -47.79
CA HIS A 296 -6.30 1.29 -47.88
C HIS A 296 -6.18 2.78 -47.49
N ASP A 297 -5.00 3.32 -47.19
CA ASP A 297 -4.81 4.71 -46.78
C ASP A 297 -5.41 5.72 -47.78
N LYS A 298 -5.11 5.53 -49.07
CA LYS A 298 -5.66 6.38 -50.16
C LYS A 298 -7.19 6.33 -50.24
N PHE A 299 -7.77 5.17 -49.94
CA PHE A 299 -9.22 4.97 -49.92
C PHE A 299 -9.87 5.77 -48.79
N PHE A 300 -9.31 5.71 -47.59
CA PHE A 300 -9.83 6.43 -46.43
C PHE A 300 -9.73 7.95 -46.60
N ARG A 301 -8.64 8.45 -47.18
CA ARG A 301 -8.39 9.87 -47.43
C ARG A 301 -9.08 10.41 -48.71
N SER A 302 -9.82 9.59 -49.44
CA SER A 302 -10.52 10.01 -50.66
C SER A 302 -11.62 11.04 -50.35
N LYS A 303 -11.96 11.87 -51.34
CA LYS A 303 -13.04 12.85 -51.24
C LYS A 303 -14.42 12.24 -50.97
N GLU A 304 -14.63 10.98 -51.31
CA GLU A 304 -15.88 10.26 -51.07
C GLU A 304 -16.02 9.83 -49.61
N ASN A 305 -14.93 9.38 -49.00
CA ASN A 305 -14.94 8.83 -47.64
C ASN A 305 -14.65 9.87 -46.56
N GLU A 306 -13.77 10.85 -46.83
CA GLU A 306 -13.40 11.95 -45.93
C GLU A 306 -13.12 11.47 -44.47
N ALA A 307 -12.45 10.32 -44.32
CA ALA A 307 -12.15 9.71 -43.05
C ALA A 307 -10.66 9.85 -42.72
N SER A 308 -10.12 11.06 -42.87
CA SER A 308 -8.71 11.34 -42.60
C SER A 308 -8.36 11.12 -41.13
N GLY A 309 -9.28 11.43 -40.20
CA GLY A 309 -9.06 11.20 -38.77
C GLY A 309 -8.85 9.72 -38.42
N PHE A 310 -9.66 8.84 -39.03
CA PHE A 310 -9.49 7.39 -38.86
C PHE A 310 -8.17 6.90 -39.48
N ALA A 311 -7.83 7.41 -40.70
CA ALA A 311 -6.58 7.05 -41.36
C ALA A 311 -5.35 7.44 -40.54
N ASP A 312 -5.35 8.66 -39.99
CA ASP A 312 -4.23 9.13 -39.12
C ASP A 312 -4.07 8.26 -37.88
N HIS A 313 -5.17 7.91 -37.20
CA HIS A 313 -5.10 7.01 -36.04
C HIS A 313 -4.64 5.60 -36.42
N LEU A 314 -5.05 5.10 -37.59
CA LEU A 314 -4.65 3.79 -38.07
C LEU A 314 -3.15 3.76 -38.44
N GLU A 315 -2.65 4.84 -39.07
CA GLU A 315 -1.24 5.03 -39.42
C GLU A 315 -0.36 5.03 -38.14
N GLU A 316 -0.75 5.78 -37.11
CA GLU A 316 -0.04 5.77 -35.83
C GLU A 316 0.05 4.38 -35.20
N ILE A 317 -1.04 3.60 -35.27
CA ILE A 317 -1.05 2.21 -34.72
C ILE A 317 -0.26 1.25 -35.63
N ALA A 318 -0.25 1.47 -36.93
CA ALA A 318 0.54 0.68 -37.89
C ALA A 318 2.06 0.79 -37.62
N GLU A 319 2.53 1.89 -37.06
CA GLU A 319 3.93 2.07 -36.67
C GLU A 319 4.33 1.21 -35.45
N VAL A 320 3.38 0.75 -34.64
CA VAL A 320 3.67 -0.04 -33.43
C VAL A 320 3.84 -1.51 -33.79
N LYS A 321 5.06 -1.93 -34.14
CA LYS A 321 5.37 -3.28 -34.61
C LYS A 321 5.00 -4.36 -33.61
N ALA A 322 5.16 -4.08 -32.31
CA ALA A 322 4.90 -5.04 -31.24
C ALA A 322 3.48 -5.66 -31.29
N ILE A 323 2.48 -4.95 -31.81
CA ILE A 323 1.08 -5.43 -31.90
C ILE A 323 0.62 -5.75 -33.34
N ASN A 324 1.53 -5.69 -34.29
CA ASN A 324 1.27 -5.91 -35.71
C ASN A 324 2.08 -7.10 -36.27
N ALA A 325 2.19 -8.18 -35.49
CA ALA A 325 2.87 -9.41 -35.91
C ALA A 325 1.95 -10.25 -36.80
N SER A 326 2.45 -10.77 -37.90
CA SER A 326 1.71 -11.78 -38.69
C SER A 326 1.50 -13.07 -37.90
N LYS A 327 2.49 -13.43 -37.09
CA LYS A 327 2.48 -14.56 -36.13
C LYS A 327 3.15 -14.12 -34.83
N GLY A 328 2.62 -14.56 -33.70
CA GLY A 328 3.18 -14.14 -32.42
C GLY A 328 2.51 -14.79 -31.22
N LEU A 329 2.56 -14.11 -30.11
CA LEU A 329 1.87 -14.49 -28.88
C LEU A 329 0.35 -14.47 -29.10
N SER A 330 -0.33 -15.53 -28.73
CA SER A 330 -1.80 -15.58 -28.74
C SER A 330 -2.34 -15.23 -27.35
N LEU A 331 -3.04 -14.11 -27.23
CA LEU A 331 -3.70 -13.67 -25.98
C LEU A 331 -4.72 -14.71 -25.51
N ARG A 332 -5.45 -15.34 -26.44
CA ARG A 332 -6.41 -16.42 -26.15
C ARG A 332 -5.73 -17.61 -25.47
N ASN A 333 -4.59 -18.04 -26.01
CA ASN A 333 -3.84 -19.16 -25.43
C ASN A 333 -3.24 -18.81 -24.07
N ILE A 334 -2.73 -17.59 -23.88
CA ILE A 334 -2.21 -17.11 -22.59
C ILE A 334 -3.31 -17.17 -21.52
N ILE A 335 -4.51 -16.71 -21.84
CA ILE A 335 -5.66 -16.73 -20.92
C ILE A 335 -6.12 -18.18 -20.66
N ALA A 336 -6.26 -18.99 -21.70
CA ALA A 336 -6.73 -20.37 -21.59
C ALA A 336 -5.77 -21.26 -20.80
N ASN A 337 -4.47 -21.09 -20.97
CA ASN A 337 -3.42 -21.85 -20.27
C ASN A 337 -3.06 -21.25 -18.91
N ARG A 338 -3.69 -20.15 -18.50
CA ARG A 338 -3.41 -19.42 -17.24
C ARG A 338 -1.95 -19.02 -17.10
N GLU A 339 -1.34 -18.59 -18.21
CA GLU A 339 0.04 -18.13 -18.27
C GLU A 339 0.18 -16.70 -17.76
N CYS A 340 1.39 -16.19 -17.68
CA CYS A 340 1.66 -14.80 -17.25
C CYS A 340 2.15 -13.97 -18.43
N LEU A 341 1.53 -12.83 -18.68
CA LEU A 341 1.97 -11.82 -19.63
C LEU A 341 2.34 -10.52 -18.90
N TYR A 342 3.58 -10.10 -19.02
CA TYR A 342 4.03 -8.79 -18.54
C TYR A 342 4.31 -7.88 -19.74
N VAL A 343 3.59 -6.76 -19.83
CA VAL A 343 3.70 -5.77 -20.89
C VAL A 343 4.40 -4.53 -20.36
N ALA A 344 5.61 -4.27 -20.83
CA ALA A 344 6.30 -3.01 -20.65
C ALA A 344 5.74 -2.00 -21.66
N GLY A 345 4.94 -1.07 -21.17
CA GLY A 345 4.31 -0.03 -21.96
C GLY A 345 5.15 1.23 -22.07
N ALA A 346 4.53 2.30 -22.58
CA ALA A 346 5.11 3.63 -22.61
C ALA A 346 4.01 4.70 -22.60
N TYR A 347 4.29 5.82 -21.95
CA TYR A 347 3.38 6.97 -21.88
C TYR A 347 3.84 8.16 -22.72
N SER A 348 5.08 8.14 -23.21
CA SER A 348 5.74 9.30 -23.85
C SER A 348 5.24 9.63 -25.26
N ASP A 349 4.55 8.69 -25.92
CA ASP A 349 4.05 8.85 -27.28
C ASP A 349 2.60 8.35 -27.35
N PRO A 350 1.67 9.14 -27.91
CA PRO A 350 0.25 8.78 -28.03
C PRO A 350 0.00 7.44 -28.71
N LYS A 351 0.82 7.03 -29.69
CA LYS A 351 0.67 5.74 -30.37
C LYS A 351 0.83 4.54 -29.42
N TYR A 352 1.77 4.61 -28.49
CA TYR A 352 1.95 3.53 -27.49
C TYR A 352 0.81 3.52 -26.47
N VAL A 353 0.29 4.67 -26.09
CA VAL A 353 -0.90 4.77 -25.22
C VAL A 353 -2.11 4.13 -25.90
N LYS A 354 -2.36 4.45 -27.20
CA LYS A 354 -3.43 3.84 -27.99
C LYS A 354 -3.24 2.32 -28.11
N ALA A 355 -2.00 1.85 -28.37
CA ALA A 355 -1.68 0.44 -28.47
C ALA A 355 -1.94 -0.31 -27.13
N GLN A 356 -1.62 0.27 -26.00
CA GLN A 356 -1.94 -0.29 -24.68
C GLN A 356 -3.46 -0.37 -24.45
N ARG A 357 -4.21 0.66 -24.85
CA ARG A 357 -5.69 0.66 -24.78
C ARG A 357 -6.31 -0.39 -25.69
N LEU A 358 -5.76 -0.58 -26.91
CA LEU A 358 -6.16 -1.67 -27.81
C LEU A 358 -5.91 -3.03 -27.18
N LEU A 359 -4.72 -3.23 -26.62
CA LEU A 359 -4.35 -4.48 -25.95
C LEU A 359 -5.27 -4.78 -24.78
N LEU A 360 -5.50 -3.81 -23.88
CA LEU A 360 -6.41 -3.97 -22.75
C LEU A 360 -7.84 -4.27 -23.21
N GLY A 361 -8.32 -3.54 -24.22
CA GLY A 361 -9.65 -3.77 -24.80
C GLY A 361 -9.79 -5.17 -25.38
N ARG A 362 -8.76 -5.68 -26.07
CA ARG A 362 -8.79 -7.05 -26.61
C ARG A 362 -8.77 -8.11 -25.49
N ILE A 363 -7.98 -7.89 -24.44
CA ILE A 363 -7.98 -8.74 -23.24
C ILE A 363 -9.37 -8.81 -22.62
N VAL A 364 -10.06 -7.65 -22.46
CA VAL A 364 -11.42 -7.59 -21.93
C VAL A 364 -12.39 -8.41 -22.81
N GLN A 365 -12.36 -8.22 -24.14
CA GLN A 365 -13.21 -8.98 -25.07
C GLN A 365 -12.98 -10.49 -24.91
N LEU A 366 -11.72 -10.94 -24.90
CA LEU A 366 -11.40 -12.36 -24.73
C LEU A 366 -11.85 -12.93 -23.38
N ILE A 367 -11.89 -12.11 -22.33
CA ILE A 367 -12.41 -12.52 -21.03
C ILE A 367 -13.94 -12.66 -21.10
N GLU A 368 -14.63 -11.74 -21.76
CA GLU A 368 -16.09 -11.73 -21.88
C GLU A 368 -16.62 -12.83 -22.80
N GLU A 369 -15.83 -13.27 -23.79
CA GLU A 369 -16.17 -14.40 -24.67
C GLU A 369 -16.21 -15.76 -23.95
N ARG A 370 -15.62 -15.87 -22.74
CA ARG A 370 -15.53 -17.15 -22.04
C ARG A 370 -16.91 -17.64 -21.60
N ASP A 371 -17.19 -18.91 -21.87
CA ASP A 371 -18.41 -19.55 -21.41
C ASP A 371 -18.36 -19.75 -19.88
N ASN A 372 -19.24 -19.09 -19.17
CA ASN A 372 -19.40 -19.17 -17.72
C ASN A 372 -20.73 -19.84 -17.30
N ILE A 373 -21.51 -20.35 -18.27
CA ILE A 373 -22.84 -20.91 -18.00
C ILE A 373 -22.72 -22.32 -17.40
N PHE A 374 -21.76 -23.10 -17.86
CA PHE A 374 -21.62 -24.51 -17.50
C PHE A 374 -20.51 -24.81 -16.48
N SER A 375 -19.58 -23.86 -16.29
CA SER A 375 -18.49 -24.01 -15.32
C SER A 375 -18.05 -22.65 -14.78
N GLU A 376 -17.55 -22.60 -13.52
CA GLU A 376 -16.91 -21.40 -13.02
C GLU A 376 -15.65 -21.13 -13.88
N PRO A 377 -15.53 -19.94 -14.52
CA PRO A 377 -14.39 -19.63 -15.34
C PRO A 377 -13.11 -19.54 -14.49
N SER A 378 -11.99 -19.94 -15.06
CA SER A 378 -10.68 -19.72 -14.44
C SER A 378 -10.47 -18.22 -14.19
N GLN A 379 -9.90 -17.87 -13.03
CA GLN A 379 -9.71 -16.46 -12.68
C GLN A 379 -8.61 -15.81 -13.52
N VAL A 380 -8.82 -14.55 -13.88
CA VAL A 380 -7.84 -13.70 -14.56
C VAL A 380 -7.60 -12.46 -13.70
N CYS A 381 -6.36 -12.26 -13.31
CA CYS A 381 -5.92 -11.05 -12.62
C CYS A 381 -5.26 -10.10 -13.64
N VAL A 382 -5.79 -8.90 -13.77
CA VAL A 382 -5.21 -7.86 -14.64
C VAL A 382 -4.71 -6.72 -13.75
N ILE A 383 -3.41 -6.45 -13.80
CA ILE A 383 -2.75 -5.39 -13.02
C ILE A 383 -2.36 -4.26 -13.97
N LEU A 384 -2.82 -3.04 -13.65
CA LEU A 384 -2.55 -1.85 -14.44
C LEU A 384 -1.75 -0.86 -13.58
N ASP A 385 -0.46 -0.68 -13.87
CA ASP A 385 0.36 0.36 -13.24
C ASP A 385 0.23 1.67 -14.03
N GLU A 386 0.01 2.78 -13.31
CA GLU A 386 -0.32 4.11 -13.89
C GLU A 386 -1.51 4.02 -14.86
N PHE A 387 -2.61 3.44 -14.38
CA PHE A 387 -3.73 3.08 -15.26
C PHE A 387 -4.46 4.27 -15.90
N SER A 388 -4.19 5.50 -15.48
CA SER A 388 -4.70 6.73 -16.14
C SER A 388 -4.41 6.74 -17.65
N PHE A 389 -3.31 6.15 -18.08
CA PHE A 389 -2.98 6.03 -19.50
C PHE A 389 -3.83 5.00 -20.25
N GLN A 390 -4.40 4.02 -19.57
CA GLN A 390 -5.25 2.98 -20.16
C GLN A 390 -6.74 3.28 -20.08
N ILE A 391 -7.15 4.44 -19.54
CA ILE A 391 -8.56 4.80 -19.44
C ILE A 391 -9.19 4.84 -20.84
N SER A 392 -10.24 4.05 -21.01
CA SER A 392 -11.05 3.95 -22.23
C SER A 392 -12.48 3.57 -21.86
N ARG A 393 -13.40 3.75 -22.82
CA ARG A 393 -14.81 3.37 -22.61
C ARG A 393 -14.97 1.88 -22.31
N ILE A 394 -14.24 1.02 -23.02
CA ILE A 394 -14.26 -0.44 -22.80
C ILE A 394 -13.83 -0.77 -21.37
N PHE A 395 -12.74 -0.17 -20.89
CA PHE A 395 -12.27 -0.39 -19.53
C PHE A 395 -13.29 0.09 -18.49
N ALA A 396 -13.88 1.27 -18.66
CA ALA A 396 -14.87 1.82 -17.74
C ALA A 396 -16.12 0.93 -17.61
N ASP A 397 -16.57 0.36 -18.71
CA ASP A 397 -17.72 -0.55 -18.71
C ASP A 397 -17.34 -1.94 -18.15
N SER A 398 -16.13 -2.44 -18.43
CA SER A 398 -15.64 -3.72 -17.90
C SER A 398 -15.51 -3.72 -16.37
N LEU A 399 -15.14 -2.60 -15.73
CA LEU A 399 -15.10 -2.50 -14.28
C LEU A 399 -16.43 -2.86 -13.59
N LYS A 400 -17.55 -2.71 -14.29
CA LYS A 400 -18.88 -3.00 -13.74
C LYS A 400 -19.24 -4.49 -13.83
N LEU A 401 -18.76 -5.20 -14.86
CA LEU A 401 -19.31 -6.48 -15.28
C LEU A 401 -18.31 -7.64 -15.27
N ILE A 402 -17.01 -7.37 -15.47
CA ILE A 402 -15.99 -8.40 -15.77
C ILE A 402 -15.82 -9.46 -14.67
N ARG A 403 -16.22 -9.13 -13.43
CA ARG A 403 -16.23 -10.09 -12.33
C ARG A 403 -17.13 -11.31 -12.58
N ALA A 404 -18.23 -11.09 -13.30
CA ALA A 404 -19.14 -12.19 -13.68
C ALA A 404 -18.46 -13.16 -14.66
N PHE A 405 -17.44 -12.70 -15.38
CA PHE A 405 -16.64 -13.49 -16.30
C PHE A 405 -15.34 -14.04 -15.69
N GLY A 406 -15.23 -14.00 -14.34
CA GLY A 406 -14.10 -14.55 -13.62
C GLY A 406 -12.82 -13.72 -13.78
N ALA A 407 -12.91 -12.39 -13.76
CA ALA A 407 -11.73 -11.54 -13.77
C ALA A 407 -11.81 -10.41 -12.74
N HIS A 408 -10.65 -9.95 -12.30
CA HIS A 408 -10.54 -8.79 -11.43
C HIS A 408 -9.36 -7.91 -11.82
N PHE A 409 -9.52 -6.62 -11.55
CA PHE A 409 -8.50 -5.60 -11.82
C PHE A 409 -7.81 -5.17 -10.54
N ILE A 410 -6.50 -4.94 -10.62
CA ILE A 410 -5.72 -4.19 -9.65
C ILE A 410 -5.19 -2.96 -10.38
N VAL A 411 -5.70 -1.78 -10.00
CA VAL A 411 -5.39 -0.53 -10.70
C VAL A 411 -4.59 0.40 -9.80
N ALA A 412 -3.45 0.89 -10.30
CA ALA A 412 -2.60 1.80 -9.56
C ALA A 412 -2.56 3.17 -10.21
N HIS A 413 -2.66 4.22 -9.38
CA HIS A 413 -2.54 5.63 -9.80
C HIS A 413 -1.98 6.49 -8.67
N GLN A 414 -1.77 7.78 -8.93
CA GLN A 414 -1.05 8.63 -7.96
C GLN A 414 -2.00 9.40 -7.04
N SER A 415 -3.10 9.93 -7.60
CA SER A 415 -4.07 10.75 -6.87
C SER A 415 -5.50 10.53 -7.38
N LEU A 416 -6.49 10.99 -6.64
CA LEU A 416 -7.89 10.91 -7.09
C LEU A 416 -8.18 11.79 -8.30
N SER A 417 -7.41 12.86 -8.53
CA SER A 417 -7.54 13.73 -9.69
C SER A 417 -7.22 13.00 -11.01
N ASP A 418 -6.33 12.00 -10.98
CA ASP A 418 -5.99 11.19 -12.17
C ASP A 418 -7.21 10.48 -12.76
N LEU A 419 -8.22 10.21 -11.93
CA LEU A 419 -9.47 9.56 -12.35
C LEU A 419 -10.41 10.49 -13.14
N ARG A 420 -10.18 11.79 -13.04
CA ARG A 420 -10.97 12.80 -13.78
C ARG A 420 -10.33 13.19 -15.11
N ASP A 421 -9.04 12.86 -15.30
CA ASP A 421 -8.33 13.04 -16.57
C ASP A 421 -8.66 11.90 -17.53
N VAL A 422 -9.78 12.05 -18.23
CA VAL A 422 -10.34 11.03 -19.12
C VAL A 422 -10.36 11.51 -20.57
N PRO A 423 -10.41 10.59 -21.55
CA PRO A 423 -10.62 10.96 -22.95
C PRO A 423 -11.86 11.84 -23.17
N SER A 424 -11.82 12.73 -24.17
CA SER A 424 -12.83 13.76 -24.42
C SER A 424 -14.26 13.24 -24.67
N ASN A 425 -14.42 11.96 -25.00
CA ASN A 425 -15.72 11.27 -25.18
C ASN A 425 -16.27 10.68 -23.86
N MET A 426 -15.58 10.88 -22.74
CA MET A 426 -15.97 10.37 -21.42
C MET A 426 -16.21 11.53 -20.45
N ASN A 427 -17.00 11.26 -19.41
CA ASN A 427 -17.18 12.20 -18.29
C ASN A 427 -16.31 11.76 -17.11
N GLY A 428 -15.40 12.63 -16.65
CA GLY A 428 -14.44 12.35 -15.59
C GLY A 428 -15.11 12.00 -14.25
N ASP A 429 -16.17 12.72 -13.85
CA ASP A 429 -16.87 12.45 -12.59
C ASP A 429 -17.61 11.11 -12.62
N VAL A 430 -18.19 10.75 -13.77
CA VAL A 430 -18.81 9.43 -13.95
C VAL A 430 -17.78 8.33 -13.85
N PHE A 431 -16.62 8.51 -14.48
CA PHE A 431 -15.52 7.53 -14.39
C PHE A 431 -14.96 7.42 -12.98
N TYR A 432 -14.70 8.56 -12.33
CA TYR A 432 -14.30 8.62 -10.92
C TYR A 432 -15.25 7.79 -10.03
N ASN A 433 -16.56 8.07 -10.10
CA ASN A 433 -17.56 7.35 -9.33
C ASN A 433 -17.60 5.84 -9.68
N THR A 434 -17.37 5.49 -10.95
CA THR A 434 -17.30 4.09 -11.38
C THR A 434 -16.15 3.36 -10.72
N VAL A 435 -14.95 3.94 -10.68
CA VAL A 435 -13.77 3.35 -10.00
C VAL A 435 -14.00 3.26 -8.51
N MET A 436 -14.45 4.34 -7.88
CA MET A 436 -14.64 4.39 -6.43
C MET A 436 -15.66 3.38 -5.92
N THR A 437 -16.72 3.12 -6.72
CA THR A 437 -17.78 2.16 -6.37
C THR A 437 -17.37 0.70 -6.61
N ASN A 438 -16.66 0.42 -7.70
CA ASN A 438 -16.34 -0.95 -8.10
C ASN A 438 -15.05 -1.48 -7.48
N CYS A 439 -14.06 -0.62 -7.20
CA CYS A 439 -12.84 -0.98 -6.48
C CYS A 439 -13.08 -0.92 -4.96
N LYS A 440 -13.73 -1.94 -4.42
CA LYS A 440 -14.09 -2.01 -3.00
C LYS A 440 -12.89 -2.15 -2.07
N ILE A 441 -11.81 -2.71 -2.56
CA ILE A 441 -10.55 -2.88 -1.83
C ILE A 441 -9.64 -1.74 -2.23
N LYS A 442 -9.11 -1.02 -1.24
CA LYS A 442 -8.22 0.12 -1.48
C LYS A 442 -6.98 0.01 -0.60
N LEU A 443 -5.84 0.28 -1.19
CA LEU A 443 -4.55 0.46 -0.51
C LEU A 443 -4.08 1.88 -0.78
N THR A 444 -4.08 2.71 0.25
CA THR A 444 -3.65 4.11 0.16
C THR A 444 -2.30 4.26 0.84
N TYR A 445 -1.28 4.50 0.05
CA TYR A 445 0.05 4.88 0.52
C TYR A 445 0.07 6.37 0.91
N GLN A 446 1.25 6.91 1.24
CA GLN A 446 1.40 8.34 1.51
C GLN A 446 0.69 9.17 0.44
N CYS A 447 -0.18 10.08 0.85
CA CYS A 447 -0.81 11.05 -0.03
C CYS A 447 0.06 12.31 -0.10
N VAL A 448 0.11 12.96 -1.26
CA VAL A 448 0.76 14.26 -1.43
C VAL A 448 -0.25 15.37 -1.50
N ASP A 449 -1.43 15.09 -2.04
CA ASP A 449 -2.51 16.05 -2.16
C ASP A 449 -3.53 15.90 -1.02
N VAL A 450 -4.10 17.05 -0.65
CA VAL A 450 -5.02 17.15 0.48
C VAL A 450 -6.37 16.51 0.17
N GLU A 451 -6.87 16.63 -1.07
CA GLU A 451 -8.17 16.09 -1.49
C GLU A 451 -8.20 14.56 -1.34
N THR A 452 -7.14 13.89 -1.83
CA THR A 452 -7.00 12.43 -1.68
C THR A 452 -6.89 12.04 -0.20
N ALA A 453 -6.10 12.78 0.60
CA ALA A 453 -5.93 12.49 2.02
C ALA A 453 -7.24 12.68 2.81
N GLU A 454 -8.00 13.75 2.55
CA GLU A 454 -9.31 14.00 3.19
C GLU A 454 -10.30 12.90 2.84
N TYR A 455 -10.41 12.54 1.56
CA TYR A 455 -11.34 11.50 1.13
C TYR A 455 -11.07 10.15 1.82
N PHE A 456 -9.82 9.74 1.94
CA PHE A 456 -9.47 8.48 2.59
C PHE A 456 -9.53 8.54 4.11
N ALA A 457 -9.32 9.71 4.70
CA ALA A 457 -9.58 9.93 6.13
C ALA A 457 -11.07 9.74 6.45
N ASP A 458 -11.98 10.38 5.70
CA ASP A 458 -13.42 10.23 5.87
C ASP A 458 -13.86 8.76 5.63
N LEU A 459 -13.30 8.10 4.61
CA LEU A 459 -13.63 6.70 4.31
C LEU A 459 -13.14 5.72 5.39
N SER A 460 -12.14 6.10 6.21
CA SER A 460 -11.63 5.27 7.31
C SER A 460 -12.63 5.11 8.46
N GLY A 461 -13.65 5.95 8.50
CA GLY A 461 -14.63 6.03 9.58
C GLY A 461 -14.18 6.91 10.74
N GLU A 462 -15.09 7.21 11.65
CA GLU A 462 -14.87 8.08 12.80
C GLU A 462 -14.79 7.29 14.11
N ILE A 463 -13.97 7.76 15.01
CA ILE A 463 -13.80 7.24 16.37
C ILE A 463 -13.91 8.36 17.39
N LEU A 464 -14.38 8.02 18.59
CA LEU A 464 -14.35 8.93 19.72
C LEU A 464 -12.94 8.98 20.32
N VAL A 465 -12.37 10.19 20.38
CA VAL A 465 -11.05 10.45 20.94
C VAL A 465 -11.21 11.38 22.14
N ASP A 466 -10.53 11.06 23.23
CA ASP A 466 -10.46 11.95 24.41
C ASP A 466 -9.58 13.17 24.08
N ASP A 467 -10.18 14.34 24.01
CA ASP A 467 -9.48 15.61 23.84
C ASP A 467 -9.31 16.29 25.20
N GLU A 468 -8.05 16.49 25.61
CA GLU A 468 -7.72 17.15 26.88
C GLU A 468 -7.68 18.66 26.67
N ILE A 469 -8.64 19.38 27.30
CA ILE A 469 -8.60 20.84 27.38
C ILE A 469 -7.85 21.21 28.65
N ARG A 470 -6.71 21.88 28.52
CA ARG A 470 -5.96 22.47 29.64
C ARG A 470 -6.26 23.93 29.71
N HIS A 471 -6.73 24.41 30.89
CA HIS A 471 -6.85 25.83 31.15
C HIS A 471 -5.48 26.40 31.49
N VAL A 472 -5.03 27.39 30.72
CA VAL A 472 -3.82 28.14 30.99
C VAL A 472 -4.22 29.48 31.67
N ASP A 473 -3.99 29.58 32.98
CA ASP A 473 -4.18 30.84 33.70
C ASP A 473 -2.97 31.75 33.47
N LYS A 474 -3.18 32.86 32.77
CA LYS A 474 -2.18 33.93 32.67
C LYS A 474 -2.12 34.69 33.96
N THR A 475 -1.17 34.36 34.82
CA THR A 475 -0.84 35.21 35.98
C THR A 475 0.03 36.39 35.54
N LEU A 476 -0.13 37.55 36.25
CA LEU A 476 0.63 38.80 36.02
C LEU A 476 2.17 38.67 36.15
N SER A 477 2.68 37.55 36.60
CA SER A 477 4.10 37.21 36.56
C SER A 477 4.37 36.39 35.30
N LEU A 478 5.36 36.75 34.51
CA LEU A 478 5.87 36.20 33.25
C LEU A 478 5.94 34.66 33.10
N THR A 479 5.29 33.90 33.95
CA THR A 479 5.21 32.44 33.93
C THR A 479 3.76 32.01 33.74
N GLU A 480 3.49 31.31 32.63
CA GLU A 480 2.22 30.62 32.42
C GLU A 480 2.11 29.45 33.41
N LYS A 481 1.12 29.47 34.29
CA LYS A 481 0.76 28.32 35.12
C LYS A 481 -0.33 27.52 34.38
N VAL A 482 -0.03 26.31 34.03
CA VAL A 482 -1.03 25.36 33.54
C VAL A 482 -1.84 24.89 34.74
N SER A 483 -3.16 25.13 34.74
CA SER A 483 -4.07 24.66 35.78
C SER A 483 -4.11 23.13 35.81
N ASP A 484 -4.13 22.56 37.04
CA ASP A 484 -4.28 21.09 37.24
C ASP A 484 -5.68 20.56 36.88
N SER A 485 -6.64 21.47 36.59
CA SER A 485 -7.97 21.06 36.15
C SER A 485 -7.94 20.59 34.71
N ARG A 486 -8.10 19.27 34.50
CA ARG A 486 -8.28 18.66 33.20
C ARG A 486 -9.77 18.52 32.91
N GLN A 487 -10.22 19.09 31.82
CA GLN A 487 -11.49 18.73 31.23
C GLN A 487 -11.23 17.76 30.08
N VAL A 488 -11.75 16.55 30.17
CA VAL A 488 -11.71 15.56 29.09
C VAL A 488 -13.04 15.72 28.33
N ARG A 489 -12.94 16.07 27.06
CA ARG A 489 -14.05 16.11 26.13
C ARG A 489 -13.87 15.00 25.11
N GLN A 490 -14.91 14.23 24.85
CA GLN A 490 -14.91 13.30 23.72
C GLN A 490 -15.21 14.06 22.44
N THR A 491 -14.35 13.87 21.44
CA THR A 491 -14.47 14.46 20.11
C THR A 491 -14.39 13.37 19.07
N GLU A 492 -15.22 13.45 18.05
CA GLU A 492 -15.13 12.58 16.88
C GLU A 492 -13.88 12.94 16.06
N SER A 493 -13.14 11.94 15.64
CA SER A 493 -11.96 12.09 14.80
C SER A 493 -11.90 10.92 13.81
N ALA A 494 -11.42 11.16 12.59
CA ALA A 494 -11.20 10.09 11.63
C ALA A 494 -10.30 9.01 12.24
N PHE A 495 -10.60 7.74 11.97
CA PHE A 495 -9.82 6.59 12.46
C PHE A 495 -8.37 6.66 11.95
N VAL A 496 -8.20 6.97 10.67
CA VAL A 496 -6.93 7.37 10.07
C VAL A 496 -7.08 8.81 9.62
N ASP A 497 -6.47 9.74 10.34
CA ASP A 497 -6.62 11.15 10.03
C ASP A 497 -5.78 11.58 8.82
N LYS A 498 -6.11 12.74 8.27
CA LYS A 498 -5.44 13.34 7.11
C LYS A 498 -3.92 13.47 7.31
N ASN A 499 -3.47 13.87 8.50
CA ASN A 499 -2.05 14.05 8.76
C ASN A 499 -1.30 12.71 8.76
N MET A 500 -1.97 11.64 9.21
CA MET A 500 -1.42 10.28 9.12
C MET A 500 -1.20 9.90 7.66
N LEU A 501 -2.20 10.12 6.79
CA LEU A 501 -2.09 9.80 5.35
C LEU A 501 -1.01 10.62 4.64
N LEU A 502 -0.83 11.89 5.00
CA LEU A 502 0.21 12.75 4.45
C LEU A 502 1.62 12.38 4.96
N SER A 503 1.73 11.64 6.06
CA SER A 503 3.00 11.34 6.74
C SER A 503 3.35 9.84 6.77
N LEU A 504 2.62 8.99 6.03
CA LEU A 504 2.89 7.56 5.98
C LEU A 504 4.33 7.30 5.51
N PRO A 505 5.09 6.43 6.18
CA PRO A 505 6.41 6.05 5.72
C PRO A 505 6.34 5.15 4.47
N GLU A 506 7.47 5.01 3.78
CA GLU A 506 7.61 4.08 2.66
C GLU A 506 7.18 2.66 3.06
N LYS A 507 6.63 1.91 2.10
CA LYS A 507 6.14 0.53 2.27
C LYS A 507 4.97 0.38 3.26
N THR A 508 4.44 1.48 3.75
CA THR A 508 3.29 1.50 4.66
C THR A 508 2.08 2.06 3.93
N ALA A 509 0.95 1.39 4.04
CA ALA A 509 -0.31 1.80 3.43
C ALA A 509 -1.45 1.69 4.44
N VAL A 510 -2.54 2.39 4.18
CA VAL A 510 -3.83 2.16 4.82
C VAL A 510 -4.63 1.21 3.95
N PHE A 511 -4.99 0.08 4.51
CA PHE A 511 -5.87 -0.91 3.90
C PHE A 511 -7.33 -0.60 4.25
N LEU A 512 -8.15 -0.46 3.22
CA LEU A 512 -9.58 -0.26 3.30
C LEU A 512 -10.26 -1.41 2.55
N GLY A 513 -10.99 -2.22 3.28
CA GLY A 513 -11.62 -3.42 2.74
C GLY A 513 -13.02 -3.65 3.32
N SER A 514 -13.33 -4.87 3.75
CA SER A 514 -14.62 -5.24 4.33
C SER A 514 -14.68 -5.09 5.86
N GLY A 515 -14.01 -4.11 6.45
CA GLY A 515 -13.94 -3.87 7.89
C GLY A 515 -13.47 -2.46 8.19
N LEU A 516 -12.98 -2.24 9.40
CA LEU A 516 -12.29 -1.02 9.76
C LEU A 516 -11.00 -0.86 8.94
N ALA A 517 -10.58 0.37 8.74
CA ALA A 517 -9.29 0.66 8.13
C ALA A 517 -8.15 0.06 8.98
N GLU A 518 -7.11 -0.44 8.34
CA GLU A 518 -5.93 -0.99 9.02
C GLU A 518 -4.66 -0.40 8.40
N ILE A 519 -3.68 -0.07 9.23
CA ILE A 519 -2.35 0.31 8.76
C ILE A 519 -1.59 -0.98 8.45
N VAL A 520 -1.02 -1.07 7.26
CA VAL A 520 -0.36 -2.27 6.78
C VAL A 520 1.05 -1.96 6.25
N VAL A 521 2.02 -2.77 6.63
CA VAL A 521 3.39 -2.75 6.10
C VAL A 521 3.55 -3.87 5.08
N ILE A 522 4.07 -3.54 3.90
CA ILE A 522 4.23 -4.48 2.78
C ILE A 522 5.72 -4.58 2.43
N GLN A 523 6.31 -5.74 2.65
CA GLN A 523 7.72 -6.00 2.37
C GLN A 523 7.91 -6.60 0.98
N PRO A 524 9.07 -6.36 0.33
CA PRO A 524 9.38 -6.91 -0.98
C PRO A 524 9.59 -8.43 -0.94
N ILE A 525 9.15 -9.11 -1.99
CA ILE A 525 9.56 -10.49 -2.26
C ILE A 525 11.02 -10.47 -2.72
N LYS A 526 11.89 -11.24 -2.09
CA LYS A 526 13.31 -11.28 -2.42
C LYS A 526 13.52 -11.95 -3.80
N VAL A 527 13.99 -11.19 -4.75
CA VAL A 527 14.39 -11.64 -6.10
C VAL A 527 15.69 -10.97 -6.51
N THR A 528 16.40 -11.57 -7.43
CA THR A 528 17.61 -10.96 -8.04
C THR A 528 17.24 -10.50 -9.44
N PRO A 529 17.21 -9.20 -9.72
CA PRO A 529 16.86 -8.69 -11.04
C PRO A 529 17.81 -9.23 -12.13
N SER A 530 17.23 -9.72 -13.23
CA SER A 530 17.95 -10.25 -14.38
C SER A 530 17.49 -9.59 -15.69
N LYS A 531 18.42 -9.35 -16.59
CA LYS A 531 18.08 -8.87 -17.93
C LYS A 531 17.41 -9.96 -18.76
N ALA A 532 17.73 -11.24 -18.53
CA ALA A 532 17.16 -12.37 -19.23
C ALA A 532 15.63 -12.46 -19.10
N THR A 533 15.07 -12.00 -17.98
CA THR A 533 13.62 -11.97 -17.77
C THR A 533 12.89 -11.01 -18.71
N ARG A 534 13.61 -10.08 -19.34
CA ARG A 534 13.09 -9.09 -20.29
C ARG A 534 13.45 -9.38 -21.73
N GLU A 535 13.90 -10.58 -22.02
CA GLU A 535 14.14 -10.99 -23.40
C GLU A 535 12.81 -11.18 -24.11
N ILE A 536 12.65 -10.48 -25.23
CA ILE A 536 11.47 -10.56 -26.08
C ILE A 536 11.67 -11.76 -27.00
N GLN A 537 10.65 -12.59 -27.07
CA GLN A 537 10.64 -13.71 -28.00
C GLN A 537 10.45 -13.20 -29.43
N ASP A 538 11.44 -13.44 -30.29
CA ASP A 538 11.36 -13.15 -31.73
C ASP A 538 10.83 -14.37 -32.47
N PHE A 539 9.57 -14.31 -32.89
CA PHE A 539 8.90 -15.39 -33.60
C PHE A 539 9.36 -15.51 -35.06
N SER A 540 9.93 -14.45 -35.65
CA SER A 540 10.43 -14.47 -37.03
C SER A 540 11.71 -15.32 -37.20
N THR A 541 12.54 -15.35 -36.19
CA THR A 541 13.77 -16.13 -36.17
C THR A 541 13.51 -17.61 -35.94
N ALA A 542 12.45 -17.98 -35.23
CA ALA A 542 12.07 -19.35 -35.00
C ALA A 542 11.61 -20.05 -36.30
N GLU A 543 10.90 -19.36 -37.20
CA GLU A 543 10.50 -19.91 -38.50
C GLU A 543 11.68 -20.12 -39.43
N LYS A 544 12.61 -19.18 -39.53
CA LYS A 544 13.82 -19.32 -40.33
C LYS A 544 14.66 -20.56 -39.93
N GLN A 545 14.64 -20.90 -38.62
CA GLN A 545 15.30 -22.11 -38.13
C GLN A 545 14.53 -23.39 -38.48
N ILE A 546 13.19 -23.35 -38.55
CA ILE A 546 12.35 -24.49 -38.94
C ILE A 546 12.42 -24.69 -40.46
N GLU A 547 12.34 -23.63 -41.25
CA GLU A 547 12.49 -23.68 -42.69
C GLU A 547 13.89 -24.19 -43.10
N SER A 548 14.94 -23.68 -42.44
CA SER A 548 16.30 -24.17 -42.68
C SER A 548 16.51 -25.62 -42.28
N LYS A 549 15.83 -26.12 -41.25
CA LYS A 549 15.84 -27.55 -40.91
C LYS A 549 15.05 -28.40 -41.90
N ASN A 550 13.92 -27.93 -42.41
CA ASN A 550 13.12 -28.64 -43.41
C ASN A 550 13.82 -28.71 -44.78
N ILE A 551 14.51 -27.64 -45.17
CA ILE A 551 15.34 -27.66 -46.40
C ILE A 551 16.49 -28.67 -46.30
N ILE A 552 17.10 -28.82 -45.11
CA ILE A 552 18.15 -29.84 -44.89
C ILE A 552 17.59 -31.28 -44.92
N PHE A 553 16.31 -31.49 -44.62
CA PHE A 553 15.68 -32.82 -44.71
C PHE A 553 15.18 -33.17 -46.12
N GLU A 554 14.84 -32.16 -46.96
CA GLU A 554 14.47 -32.41 -48.38
C GLU A 554 15.69 -32.70 -49.27
N ASP A 555 16.88 -32.20 -48.93
CA ASP A 555 18.12 -32.49 -49.65
C ASP A 555 18.78 -33.84 -49.26
N LEU A 556 18.22 -34.57 -48.31
CA LEU A 556 18.71 -35.87 -47.84
C LEU A 556 17.75 -37.04 -48.15
N GLY A 557 16.72 -36.80 -49.00
CA GLY A 557 15.73 -37.82 -49.40
C GLY A 557 15.99 -38.40 -50.84
#